data_e88911b510e9819e54b71d19d24177b9
#
_entry.id   e88911b510e9819e54b71d19d24177b9
#
_cell.length_a   1.000
_cell.length_b   1.000
_cell.length_c   1.000
_cell.angle_alpha   90.00
_cell.angle_beta   90.00
_cell.angle_gamma   90.00
#
_symmetry.space_group_name_H-M   'P 1'
#
loop_
_entity.id
_entity.type
_entity.pdbx_description
1 polymer ?
#
loop_
_entity_poly.entity_id
_entity_poly.type
_entity_poly.pdbx_seq_one_letter_code
_entity_poly.pdbx_strand_id
1 'polypeptide(L)' 'MADREELKAQILALLEKSKKPALYLKDMQKKVDGKPREIKNAANELVREQKAMFWSSGSSTMYALPDRVKDEDKSGV' A
#
# COMPACT_ATOMS: atom_id res chain seq x y z
N MET A 1 -10.79 -0.16 -18.26
CA MET A 1 -9.77 0.59 -17.54
C MET A 1 -10.20 0.82 -16.10
N ALA A 2 -9.32 0.56 -15.18
CA ALA A 2 -9.64 0.77 -13.77
C ALA A 2 -9.50 2.25 -13.41
N ASP A 3 -10.50 2.77 -12.73
CA ASP A 3 -10.41 4.12 -12.20
C ASP A 3 -9.44 4.17 -11.04
N ARG A 4 -8.94 5.38 -10.74
CA ARG A 4 -8.00 5.54 -9.64
C ARG A 4 -8.61 5.05 -8.33
N GLU A 5 -9.88 5.33 -8.11
CA GLU A 5 -10.56 4.88 -6.90
C GLU A 5 -10.63 3.36 -6.83
N GLU A 6 -10.86 2.73 -7.96
CA GLU A 6 -10.88 1.28 -8.02
C GLU A 6 -9.51 0.70 -7.70
N LEU A 7 -8.47 1.32 -8.23
CA LEU A 7 -7.10 0.90 -7.92
C LEU A 7 -6.81 1.07 -6.44
N LYS A 8 -7.24 2.18 -5.87
CA LYS A 8 -7.06 2.42 -4.44
C LYS A 8 -7.75 1.34 -3.62
N ALA A 9 -8.96 0.98 -3.99
CA ALA A 9 -9.69 -0.05 -3.29
C ALA A 9 -9.00 -1.40 -3.42
N GLN A 10 -8.49 -1.71 -4.60
CA GLN A 10 -7.76 -2.96 -4.81
C GLN A 10 -6.49 -3.01 -3.96
N ILE A 11 -5.78 -1.90 -3.89
CA ILE A 11 -4.56 -1.83 -3.10
C ILE A 11 -4.88 -2.02 -1.61
N LEU A 12 -5.91 -1.36 -1.13
CA LEU A 12 -6.32 -1.51 0.27
C LEU A 12 -6.72 -2.95 0.57
N ALA A 13 -7.50 -3.54 -0.31
CA ALA A 13 -7.92 -4.93 -0.13
C ALA A 13 -6.72 -5.87 -0.12
N LEU A 14 -5.76 -5.61 -0.99
CA LEU A 14 -4.55 -6.42 -1.04
C LEU A 14 -3.77 -6.31 0.26
N LEU A 15 -3.62 -5.10 0.78
CA LEU A 15 -2.92 -4.88 2.03
C LEU A 15 -3.63 -5.56 3.19
N GLU A 16 -4.97 -5.54 3.18
CA GLU A 16 -5.74 -6.19 4.23
C GLU A 16 -5.64 -7.71 4.16
N LYS A 17 -5.63 -8.24 2.95
CA LYS A 17 -5.54 -9.70 2.76
C LYS A 17 -4.13 -10.22 3.01
N SER A 18 -3.14 -9.37 2.89
CA SER A 18 -1.77 -9.78 3.09
C SER A 18 -1.52 -10.16 4.54
N LYS A 19 -0.76 -11.23 4.74
CA LYS A 19 -0.36 -11.64 6.08
C LYS A 19 0.81 -10.79 6.58
N LYS A 20 1.48 -10.11 5.68
CA LYS A 20 2.60 -9.25 6.03
C LYS A 20 2.10 -7.86 6.42
N PRO A 21 2.76 -7.19 7.36
CA PRO A 21 2.38 -5.84 7.74
C PRO A 21 2.59 -4.82 6.63
N ALA A 22 3.48 -5.11 5.70
CA ALA A 22 3.77 -4.22 4.59
C ALA A 22 4.02 -5.00 3.32
N LEU A 23 3.75 -4.37 2.19
CA LEU A 23 3.99 -4.97 0.88
C LEU A 23 4.87 -4.06 0.04
N TYR A 24 5.73 -4.68 -0.76
CA TYR A 24 6.54 -3.93 -1.70
C TYR A 24 5.67 -3.42 -2.85
N LEU A 25 6.02 -2.25 -3.34
CA LEU A 25 5.32 -1.68 -4.50
C LEU A 25 5.35 -2.63 -5.68
N LYS A 26 6.47 -3.31 -5.88
CA LYS A 26 6.59 -4.26 -6.98
C LYS A 26 5.58 -5.39 -6.86
N ASP A 27 5.36 -5.88 -5.64
CA ASP A 27 4.38 -6.94 -5.42
C ASP A 27 2.97 -6.45 -5.74
N MET A 28 2.65 -5.22 -5.33
CA MET A 28 1.34 -4.66 -5.63
C MET A 28 1.15 -4.50 -7.12
N GLN A 29 2.19 -4.09 -7.83
CA GLN A 29 2.10 -3.93 -9.28
C GLN A 29 1.89 -5.25 -10.00
N LYS A 30 2.31 -6.35 -9.40
CA LYS A 30 2.09 -7.67 -9.98
C LYS A 30 0.70 -8.20 -9.68
N LYS A 31 0.18 -7.89 -8.51
CA LYS A 31 -1.10 -8.47 -8.06
C LYS A 31 -2.29 -7.60 -8.42
N VAL A 32 -2.10 -6.30 -8.52
CA VAL A 32 -3.18 -5.39 -8.88
C VAL A 32 -3.21 -5.25 -10.39
N ASP A 33 -4.40 -5.33 -10.96
CA ASP A 33 -4.60 -5.23 -12.38
C ASP A 33 -4.60 -3.77 -12.80
N GLY A 34 -3.50 -3.31 -13.38
CA GLY A 34 -3.37 -1.94 -13.82
C GLY A 34 -1.94 -1.62 -14.20
N LYS A 35 -1.74 -0.42 -14.68
CA LYS A 35 -0.41 0.02 -15.07
C LYS A 35 0.43 0.35 -13.84
N PRO A 36 1.73 0.02 -13.85
CA PRO A 36 2.58 0.30 -12.69
C PRO A 36 2.53 1.75 -12.24
N ARG A 37 2.51 2.69 -13.18
CA ARG A 37 2.45 4.11 -12.87
C ARG A 37 1.15 4.46 -12.14
N GLU A 38 0.04 3.91 -12.63
CA GLU A 38 -1.27 4.17 -12.04
C GLU A 38 -1.36 3.58 -10.63
N ILE A 39 -0.81 2.39 -10.46
CA ILE A 39 -0.81 1.74 -9.16
C ILE A 39 0.00 2.57 -8.16
N LYS A 40 1.15 3.06 -8.60
CA LYS A 40 1.98 3.91 -7.75
C LYS A 40 1.24 5.18 -7.37
N ASN A 41 0.57 5.81 -8.32
CA ASN A 41 -0.18 7.03 -8.05
C ASN A 41 -1.32 6.78 -7.07
N ALA A 42 -2.03 5.68 -7.26
CA ALA A 42 -3.13 5.32 -6.36
C ALA A 42 -2.61 5.07 -4.94
N ALA A 43 -1.49 4.37 -4.83
CA ALA A 43 -0.90 4.11 -3.52
C ALA A 43 -0.47 5.40 -2.84
N ASN A 44 0.11 6.33 -3.60
CA ASN A 44 0.52 7.61 -3.05
C ASN A 44 -0.69 8.43 -2.59
N GLU A 45 -1.80 8.34 -3.29
CA GLU A 45 -3.00 9.03 -2.86
C GLU A 45 -3.55 8.45 -1.56
N LEU A 46 -3.45 7.14 -1.40
CA LEU A 46 -3.85 6.51 -0.14
C LEU A 46 -3.00 7.03 1.01
N VAL A 47 -1.72 7.23 0.77
CA VAL A 47 -0.84 7.79 1.78
C VAL A 47 -1.26 9.23 2.12
N ARG A 48 -1.60 10.01 1.11
CA ARG A 48 -2.05 11.38 1.33
C ARG A 48 -3.34 11.44 2.12
N GLU A 49 -4.23 10.48 1.89
CA GLU A 49 -5.49 10.40 2.60
C GLU A 49 -5.36 9.73 3.95
N GLN A 50 -4.14 9.34 4.31
CA GLN A 50 -3.84 8.67 5.56
C GLN A 50 -4.53 7.30 5.67
N LYS A 51 -4.81 6.71 4.55
CA LYS A 51 -5.37 5.35 4.49
C LYS A 51 -4.29 4.29 4.35
N ALA A 52 -3.08 4.72 4.05
CA ALA A 52 -1.93 3.83 3.95
C ALA A 52 -0.69 4.57 4.40
N MET A 53 0.32 3.80 4.78
CA MET A 53 1.61 4.37 5.14
C MET A 53 2.67 3.91 4.16
N PHE A 54 3.73 4.68 4.09
CA PHE A 54 4.73 4.52 3.06
C PHE A 54 6.12 4.53 3.68
N TRP A 55 6.95 3.59 3.23
CA TRP A 55 8.36 3.55 3.59
C TRP A 55 9.20 3.42 2.34
N SER A 56 10.31 4.13 2.34
CA SER A 56 11.30 4.00 1.29
C SER A 56 12.59 3.52 1.94
N SER A 57 13.09 2.39 1.48
CA SER A 57 14.32 1.82 2.02
C SER A 57 15.24 1.49 0.86
N GLY A 58 16.28 2.27 0.68
CA GLY A 58 17.19 2.10 -0.44
C GLY A 58 16.44 2.22 -1.77
N SER A 59 16.48 1.15 -2.55
CA SER A 59 15.79 1.14 -3.85
C SER A 59 14.40 0.53 -3.77
N SER A 60 13.93 0.22 -2.57
CA SER A 60 12.63 -0.45 -2.40
C SER A 60 11.63 0.49 -1.77
N THR A 61 10.38 0.36 -2.20
CA THR A 61 9.27 1.12 -1.64
C THR A 61 8.24 0.15 -1.09
N MET A 62 7.77 0.42 0.12
CA MET A 62 6.79 -0.43 0.79
C MET A 62 5.58 0.39 1.22
N TYR A 63 4.42 -0.26 1.26
CA TYR A 63 3.18 0.34 1.73
C TYR A 63 2.52 -0.58 2.73
N ALA A 64 1.83 0.00 3.70
CA ALA A 64 1.13 -0.77 4.72
C ALA A 64 -0.09 -0.02 5.21
N LEU A 65 -0.96 -0.75 5.93
CA LEU A 65 -2.13 -0.13 6.53
C LEU A 65 -1.72 0.57 7.83
N PRO A 66 -2.23 1.78 8.07
CA PRO A 66 -1.86 2.52 9.28
C PRO A 66 -2.22 1.78 10.56
N ASP A 67 -3.33 1.06 10.55
CA ASP A 67 -3.78 0.34 11.74
C ASP A 67 -2.76 -0.70 12.18
N ARG A 68 -2.16 -1.39 11.21
CA ARG A 68 -1.16 -2.41 11.52
C ARG A 68 0.13 -1.80 12.05
N VAL A 69 0.48 -0.63 11.52
CA VAL A 69 1.68 0.07 11.96
C VAL A 69 1.50 0.57 13.37
N LYS A 70 0.31 1.08 13.69
CA LYS A 70 0.02 1.56 15.03
C LYS A 70 0.14 0.45 16.06
N ASP A 71 -0.30 -0.75 15.68
CA ASP A 71 -0.21 -1.89 16.58
C ASP A 71 1.25 -2.23 16.87
N GLU A 72 2.08 -2.18 15.85
CA GLU A 72 3.50 -2.44 16.02
C GLU A 72 4.15 -1.38 16.90
N ASP A 73 3.78 -0.13 16.68
CA ASP A 73 4.28 0.98 17.48
C ASP A 73 3.95 0.80 18.94
N LYS A 74 2.72 0.42 19.24
CA LYS A 74 2.31 0.17 20.60
C LYS A 74 3.07 -0.98 21.21
N SER A 75 3.33 -1.99 20.43
CA SER A 75 4.10 -3.14 20.88
C SER A 75 5.55 -2.78 21.17
N GLY A 76 6.08 -1.83 20.40
CA GLY A 76 7.45 -1.42 20.56
C GLY A 76 7.69 -0.45 21.70
N VAL A 77 6.63 0.07 22.25
CA VAL A 77 6.72 0.99 23.39
C VAL A 77 6.45 0.23 24.69
#